data_2d9c08ab61967d1713d09c47a96aac70
#
_entry.id   2d9c08ab61967d1713d09c47a96aac70
#
_cell.length_a   1.000
_cell.length_b   1.000
_cell.length_c   1.000
_cell.angle_alpha   90.00
_cell.angle_beta   90.00
_cell.angle_gamma   90.00
#
_symmetry.space_group_name_H-M   'P 1'
#
loop_
_entity.id
_entity.type
_entity.pdbx_description
1 polymer ?
#
loop_
_entity_poly.entity_id
_entity_poly.type
_entity_poly.pdbx_seq_one_letter_code
_entity_poly.pdbx_strand_id
1 'polypeptide(L)'
;GHTNCMPAWVMESDTSFIALCFLLFFVGLGIGMNPDMKKDIKSLSPRLALLPLATILGSWLGAVVAYLIMNIDLTSVLQHRSLSDCLALNSGFAYYSLSSIFITEYRGAELGTIALLANIIREMTTLLLTPLLAKWFGPLAPISTGGATTMDTTLPIITQTIGQRYVALSIYHGFVTDFSVPFLVTMWCML
;
A
#
# COMPACT_ATOMS: atom_id res chain seq x y z
N GLY A 1 -16.86 32.92 -7.15
CA GLY A 1 -18.14 32.25 -7.22
C GLY A 1 -18.09 30.96 -6.44
N HIS A 2 -18.56 30.97 -5.19
CA HIS A 2 -18.71 29.78 -4.37
C HIS A 2 -20.01 29.07 -4.73
N THR A 3 -19.94 28.01 -5.50
CA THR A 3 -21.07 27.07 -5.61
C THR A 3 -20.89 26.01 -4.53
N ASN A 4 -21.45 26.24 -3.35
CA ASN A 4 -21.71 25.20 -2.36
C ASN A 4 -22.78 24.23 -2.93
N CYS A 5 -22.39 23.36 -3.84
CA CYS A 5 -23.29 22.35 -4.43
C CYS A 5 -23.32 21.04 -3.63
N MET A 6 -22.56 20.90 -2.55
CA MET A 6 -22.61 19.71 -1.70
C MET A 6 -23.38 19.99 -0.42
N PRO A 7 -24.42 19.20 -0.11
CA PRO A 7 -25.12 19.29 1.16
C PRO A 7 -24.18 19.00 2.33
N ALA A 8 -24.38 19.71 3.45
CA ALA A 8 -23.50 19.65 4.63
C ALA A 8 -23.33 18.22 5.19
N TRP A 9 -24.33 17.36 5.07
CA TRP A 9 -24.27 15.98 5.53
C TRP A 9 -23.27 15.08 4.75
N VAL A 10 -22.89 15.48 3.52
CA VAL A 10 -21.86 14.77 2.74
C VAL A 10 -20.44 15.10 3.24
N MET A 11 -20.28 16.21 3.95
CA MET A 11 -19.01 16.68 4.49
C MET A 11 -18.73 16.16 5.91
N GLU A 12 -19.69 15.46 6.54
CA GLU A 12 -19.47 14.84 7.84
C GLU A 12 -18.56 13.61 7.70
N SER A 13 -17.62 13.48 8.63
CA SER A 13 -16.68 12.34 8.71
C SER A 13 -17.40 10.99 8.73
N ASP A 14 -18.59 10.95 9.33
CA ASP A 14 -19.41 9.75 9.46
C ASP A 14 -19.94 9.25 8.10
N THR A 15 -20.30 10.15 7.19
CA THR A 15 -20.77 9.78 5.84
C THR A 15 -19.66 9.12 5.03
N SER A 16 -18.43 9.63 5.12
CA SER A 16 -17.27 9.04 4.46
C SER A 16 -16.95 7.67 5.03
N PHE A 17 -17.06 7.52 6.35
CA PHE A 17 -16.85 6.22 7.03
C PHE A 17 -17.93 5.20 6.61
N ILE A 18 -19.20 5.59 6.57
CA ILE A 18 -20.30 4.73 6.13
C ILE A 18 -20.09 4.31 4.67
N ALA A 19 -19.74 5.26 3.78
CA ALA A 19 -19.44 4.95 2.38
C ALA A 19 -18.29 3.94 2.24
N LEU A 20 -17.23 4.09 3.04
CA LEU A 20 -16.12 3.15 3.09
C LEU A 20 -16.56 1.76 3.56
N CYS A 21 -17.39 1.68 4.60
CA CYS A 21 -17.94 0.42 5.10
C CYS A 21 -18.78 -0.29 4.02
N PHE A 22 -19.62 0.44 3.29
CA PHE A 22 -20.38 -0.10 2.17
C PHE A 22 -19.48 -0.61 1.05
N LEU A 23 -18.45 0.16 0.69
CA LEU A 23 -17.47 -0.24 -0.33
C LEU A 23 -16.77 -1.54 0.08
N LEU A 24 -16.25 -1.62 1.30
CA LEU A 24 -15.60 -2.83 1.82
C LEU A 24 -16.55 -4.03 1.88
N PHE A 25 -17.81 -3.79 2.26
CA PHE A 25 -18.84 -4.84 2.28
C PHE A 25 -19.11 -5.39 0.87
N PHE A 26 -19.29 -4.53 -0.14
CA PHE A 26 -19.53 -4.97 -1.51
C PHE A 26 -18.30 -5.64 -2.14
N VAL A 27 -17.10 -5.15 -1.85
CA VAL A 27 -15.85 -5.80 -2.25
C VAL A 27 -15.77 -7.19 -1.62
N GLY A 28 -16.03 -7.30 -0.32
CA GLY A 28 -16.07 -8.59 0.39
C GLY A 28 -17.10 -9.56 -0.17
N LEU A 29 -18.30 -9.08 -0.52
CA LEU A 29 -19.31 -9.88 -1.20
C LEU A 29 -18.84 -10.37 -2.58
N GLY A 30 -18.29 -9.48 -3.40
CA GLY A 30 -17.78 -9.83 -4.73
C GLY A 30 -16.70 -10.91 -4.67
N ILE A 31 -15.84 -10.82 -3.66
CA ILE A 31 -14.81 -11.81 -3.40
C ILE A 31 -15.42 -13.15 -2.95
N GLY A 32 -16.35 -13.09 -1.99
CA GLY A 32 -16.99 -14.31 -1.42
C GLY A 32 -17.87 -15.06 -2.38
N MET A 33 -18.43 -14.39 -3.39
CA MET A 33 -19.29 -14.98 -4.41
C MET A 33 -18.53 -15.66 -5.56
N ASN A 34 -17.21 -15.51 -5.63
CA ASN A 34 -16.42 -16.15 -6.69
C ASN A 34 -16.21 -17.65 -6.38
N PRO A 35 -16.84 -18.58 -7.15
CA PRO A 35 -16.78 -20.01 -6.87
C PRO A 35 -15.37 -20.60 -7.07
N ASP A 36 -14.56 -19.98 -7.92
CA ASP A 36 -13.22 -20.45 -8.23
C ASP A 36 -12.18 -20.03 -7.19
N MET A 37 -12.51 -19.08 -6.34
CA MET A 37 -11.61 -18.56 -5.33
C MET A 37 -11.12 -19.62 -4.34
N LYS A 38 -12.01 -20.53 -3.93
CA LYS A 38 -11.63 -21.66 -3.05
C LYS A 38 -10.66 -22.64 -3.72
N LYS A 39 -10.79 -22.83 -5.04
CA LYS A 39 -9.88 -23.68 -5.83
C LYS A 39 -8.56 -22.98 -6.02
N ASP A 40 -8.59 -21.69 -6.33
CA ASP A 40 -7.38 -20.88 -6.54
C ASP A 40 -6.56 -20.77 -5.26
N ILE A 41 -7.18 -20.53 -4.10
CA ILE A 41 -6.49 -20.53 -2.79
C ILE A 41 -5.87 -21.90 -2.50
N LYS A 42 -6.56 -23.01 -2.78
CA LYS A 42 -6.03 -24.36 -2.57
C LYS A 42 -4.89 -24.71 -3.53
N SER A 43 -4.86 -24.13 -4.72
CA SER A 43 -3.82 -24.34 -5.72
C SER A 43 -2.55 -23.51 -5.43
N LEU A 44 -2.66 -22.48 -4.60
CA LEU A 44 -1.53 -21.64 -4.22
C LEU A 44 -0.59 -22.42 -3.29
N SER A 45 0.70 -22.43 -3.64
CA SER A 45 1.72 -22.99 -2.76
C SER A 45 1.70 -22.26 -1.40
N PRO A 46 1.76 -22.98 -0.26
CA PRO A 46 1.80 -22.34 1.05
C PRO A 46 2.99 -21.35 1.22
N ARG A 47 4.02 -21.47 0.39
CA ARG A 47 5.12 -20.49 0.34
C ARG A 47 4.67 -19.09 -0.12
N LEU A 48 3.62 -19.00 -0.92
CA LEU A 48 3.07 -17.73 -1.40
C LEU A 48 2.34 -16.96 -0.28
N ALA A 49 1.91 -17.64 0.78
CA ALA A 49 1.38 -17.00 1.97
C ALA A 49 2.43 -16.13 2.72
N LEU A 50 3.72 -16.35 2.46
CA LEU A 50 4.80 -15.55 3.01
C LEU A 50 5.10 -14.28 2.18
N LEU A 51 4.40 -14.08 1.06
CA LEU A 51 4.63 -12.92 0.17
C LEU A 51 4.50 -11.58 0.88
N PRO A 52 3.49 -11.34 1.76
CA PRO A 52 3.41 -10.07 2.51
C PRO A 52 4.64 -9.82 3.36
N LEU A 53 5.15 -10.84 4.06
CA LEU A 53 6.37 -10.72 4.86
C LEU A 53 7.58 -10.39 3.98
N ALA A 54 7.73 -11.06 2.84
CA ALA A 54 8.80 -10.76 1.89
C ALA A 54 8.70 -9.31 1.36
N THR A 55 7.49 -8.82 1.12
CA THR A 55 7.25 -7.44 0.70
C THR A 55 7.64 -6.44 1.80
N ILE A 56 7.28 -6.69 3.05
CA ILE A 56 7.63 -5.85 4.20
C ILE A 56 9.16 -5.77 4.34
N LEU A 57 9.82 -6.93 4.42
CA LEU A 57 11.27 -6.99 4.57
C LEU A 57 12.00 -6.37 3.38
N GLY A 58 11.54 -6.64 2.16
CA GLY A 58 12.11 -6.05 0.94
C GLY A 58 11.96 -4.53 0.89
N SER A 59 10.81 -4.00 1.33
CA SER A 59 10.59 -2.54 1.43
C SER A 59 11.52 -1.91 2.47
N TRP A 60 11.72 -2.55 3.62
CA TRP A 60 12.66 -2.05 4.64
C TRP A 60 14.12 -2.11 4.17
N LEU A 61 14.52 -3.18 3.49
CA LEU A 61 15.86 -3.23 2.88
C LEU A 61 16.03 -2.11 1.84
N GLY A 62 15.00 -1.87 1.01
CA GLY A 62 15.01 -0.74 0.08
C GLY A 62 15.11 0.62 0.78
N ALA A 63 14.42 0.80 1.92
CA ALA A 63 14.52 2.00 2.74
C ALA A 63 15.94 2.22 3.30
N VAL A 64 16.57 1.15 3.79
CA VAL A 64 17.97 1.21 4.27
C VAL A 64 18.93 1.59 3.15
N VAL A 65 18.79 0.96 1.98
CA VAL A 65 19.62 1.29 0.81
C VAL A 65 19.42 2.76 0.39
N ALA A 66 18.17 3.23 0.32
CA ALA A 66 17.87 4.62 0.00
C ALA A 66 18.48 5.57 1.03
N TYR A 67 18.34 5.27 2.32
CA TYR A 67 18.96 6.03 3.40
C TYR A 67 20.49 6.12 3.26
N LEU A 68 21.15 5.00 2.95
CA LEU A 68 22.61 4.98 2.75
C LEU A 68 23.02 5.83 1.54
N ILE A 69 22.30 5.73 0.42
CA ILE A 69 22.57 6.53 -0.78
C ILE A 69 22.41 8.04 -0.47
N MET A 70 21.36 8.42 0.23
CA MET A 70 21.09 9.81 0.61
C MET A 70 22.16 10.38 1.56
N ASN A 71 22.76 9.54 2.40
CA ASN A 71 23.86 9.96 3.28
C ASN A 71 25.23 10.07 2.56
N ILE A 72 25.38 9.44 1.39
CA ILE A 72 26.59 9.54 0.58
C ILE A 72 26.58 10.82 -0.27
N ASP A 73 25.40 11.22 -0.78
CA ASP A 73 25.25 12.45 -1.56
C ASP A 73 25.03 13.67 -0.66
N LEU A 74 25.97 14.61 -0.75
CA LEU A 74 26.08 15.85 0.04
C LEU A 74 24.95 16.87 -0.20
N THR A 75 23.78 16.51 -0.68
CA THR A 75 22.68 17.46 -0.84
C THR A 75 21.99 17.70 0.50
N SER A 76 22.31 18.83 1.07
CA SER A 76 22.01 19.28 2.43
C SER A 76 20.53 19.32 2.86
N VAL A 77 19.58 19.10 1.96
CA VAL A 77 18.14 19.21 2.27
C VAL A 77 17.58 17.94 2.95
N LEU A 78 18.20 16.78 2.73
CA LEU A 78 17.74 15.49 3.28
C LEU A 78 18.61 14.95 4.41
N GLN A 79 19.67 15.66 4.78
CA GLN A 79 20.72 15.23 5.70
C GLN A 79 20.29 15.10 7.17
N HIS A 80 19.04 15.46 7.50
CA HIS A 80 18.52 15.43 8.88
C HIS A 80 17.45 14.34 9.11
N ARG A 81 17.29 13.40 8.18
CA ARG A 81 16.30 12.32 8.35
C ARG A 81 16.94 11.12 9.04
N SER A 82 16.26 10.61 10.04
CA SER A 82 16.70 9.40 10.73
C SER A 82 16.40 8.15 9.89
N LEU A 83 17.10 7.07 10.17
CA LEU A 83 16.79 5.77 9.57
C LEU A 83 15.35 5.32 9.90
N SER A 84 14.88 5.62 11.13
CA SER A 84 13.51 5.32 11.54
C SER A 84 12.47 6.08 10.72
N ASP A 85 12.75 7.33 10.33
CA ASP A 85 11.86 8.08 9.43
C ASP A 85 11.75 7.41 8.05
N CYS A 86 12.87 6.97 7.48
CA CYS A 86 12.88 6.26 6.19
C CYS A 86 12.12 4.93 6.26
N LEU A 87 12.25 4.20 7.37
CA LEU A 87 11.54 2.95 7.60
C LEU A 87 10.04 3.18 7.83
N ALA A 88 9.66 4.22 8.56
CA ALA A 88 8.26 4.63 8.73
C ALA A 88 7.61 4.98 7.39
N LEU A 89 8.26 5.79 6.56
CA LEU A 89 7.79 6.16 5.22
C LEU A 89 7.51 4.94 4.35
N ASN A 90 8.44 3.98 4.33
CA ASN A 90 8.31 2.75 3.53
C ASN A 90 7.33 1.75 4.09
N SER A 91 6.96 1.86 5.38
CA SER A 91 5.95 1.02 6.02
C SER A 91 4.51 1.41 5.68
N GLY A 92 4.32 2.41 4.84
CA GLY A 92 2.99 2.79 4.33
C GLY A 92 2.43 1.87 3.26
N PHE A 93 3.26 1.10 2.55
CA PHE A 93 2.89 0.09 1.54
C PHE A 93 1.80 0.53 0.57
N ALA A 94 1.88 1.77 0.05
CA ALA A 94 0.88 2.45 -0.79
C ALA A 94 -0.44 2.84 -0.08
N TYR A 95 -0.57 2.63 1.23
CA TYR A 95 -1.71 3.12 2.00
C TYR A 95 -1.47 4.57 2.46
N TYR A 96 -1.49 5.47 1.49
CA TYR A 96 -1.11 6.88 1.68
C TYR A 96 -1.94 7.62 2.72
N SER A 97 -3.27 7.41 2.76
CA SER A 97 -4.16 8.15 3.66
C SER A 97 -3.91 7.81 5.13
N LEU A 98 -3.77 6.53 5.47
CA LEU A 98 -3.57 6.11 6.84
C LEU A 98 -2.13 6.40 7.31
N SER A 99 -1.13 6.00 6.51
CA SER A 99 0.28 6.18 6.89
C SER A 99 0.64 7.65 7.08
N SER A 100 0.11 8.55 6.22
CA SER A 100 0.38 9.99 6.33
C SER A 100 -0.20 10.60 7.61
N ILE A 101 -1.39 10.16 8.04
CA ILE A 101 -2.01 10.64 9.28
C ILE A 101 -1.15 10.24 10.49
N PHE A 102 -0.80 8.96 10.62
CA PHE A 102 0.04 8.49 11.72
C PHE A 102 1.40 9.20 11.72
N ILE A 103 2.07 9.29 10.58
CA ILE A 103 3.38 9.96 10.51
C ILE A 103 3.25 11.46 10.82
N THR A 104 2.18 12.11 10.39
CA THR A 104 1.93 13.53 10.76
C THR A 104 1.79 13.71 12.25
N GLU A 105 1.07 12.81 12.90
CA GLU A 105 0.82 12.87 14.35
C GLU A 105 2.10 12.69 15.17
N TYR A 106 2.94 11.74 14.79
CA TYR A 106 4.16 11.39 15.56
C TYR A 106 5.40 12.19 15.16
N ARG A 107 5.56 12.59 13.89
CA ARG A 107 6.78 13.16 13.31
C ARG A 107 6.56 14.50 12.59
N GLY A 108 5.33 15.00 12.59
CA GLY A 108 4.98 16.31 12.05
C GLY A 108 4.53 16.28 10.58
N ALA A 109 3.91 17.41 10.17
CA ALA A 109 3.23 17.54 8.88
C ALA A 109 4.16 17.41 7.66
N GLU A 110 5.43 17.80 7.80
CA GLU A 110 6.40 17.69 6.71
C GLU A 110 6.64 16.23 6.33
N LEU A 111 6.96 15.37 7.31
CA LEU A 111 7.19 13.95 7.05
C LEU A 111 5.91 13.24 6.63
N GLY A 112 4.75 13.63 7.19
CA GLY A 112 3.46 13.12 6.79
C GLY A 112 3.11 13.44 5.32
N THR A 113 3.48 14.63 4.84
CA THR A 113 3.31 15.00 3.42
C THR A 113 4.22 14.18 2.52
N ILE A 114 5.47 13.95 2.93
CA ILE A 114 6.39 13.08 2.19
C ILE A 114 5.84 11.66 2.13
N ALA A 115 5.30 11.14 3.24
CA ALA A 115 4.66 9.83 3.29
C ALA A 115 3.48 9.71 2.32
N LEU A 116 2.61 10.72 2.29
CA LEU A 116 1.48 10.81 1.37
C LEU A 116 1.96 10.69 -0.08
N LEU A 117 2.91 11.55 -0.48
CA LEU A 117 3.41 11.60 -1.85
C LEU A 117 4.15 10.31 -2.24
N ALA A 118 5.00 9.78 -1.36
CA ALA A 118 5.76 8.56 -1.62
C ALA A 118 4.84 7.35 -1.86
N ASN A 119 3.78 7.21 -1.06
CA ASN A 119 2.83 6.12 -1.20
C ASN A 119 1.93 6.28 -2.43
N ILE A 120 1.53 7.52 -2.79
CA ILE A 120 0.84 7.79 -4.06
C ILE A 120 1.74 7.43 -5.26
N ILE A 121 3.01 7.83 -5.23
CA ILE A 121 3.97 7.49 -6.30
C ILE A 121 4.14 5.97 -6.40
N ARG A 122 4.18 5.25 -5.29
CA ARG A 122 4.25 3.78 -5.27
C ARG A 122 3.02 3.16 -5.94
N GLU A 123 1.82 3.63 -5.62
CA GLU A 123 0.57 3.17 -6.24
C GLU A 123 0.56 3.46 -7.74
N MET A 124 0.88 4.71 -8.15
CA MET A 124 0.97 5.10 -9.56
C MET A 124 2.01 4.28 -10.32
N THR A 125 3.15 4.01 -9.71
CA THR A 125 4.19 3.14 -10.28
C THR A 125 3.64 1.74 -10.54
N THR A 126 2.89 1.20 -9.59
CA THR A 126 2.26 -0.11 -9.78
C THR A 126 1.24 -0.07 -10.90
N LEU A 127 0.32 0.90 -10.93
CA LEU A 127 -0.69 1.03 -11.98
C LEU A 127 -0.08 1.13 -13.38
N LEU A 128 0.98 1.93 -13.54
CA LEU A 128 1.59 2.20 -14.85
C LEU A 128 2.57 1.10 -15.28
N LEU A 129 3.34 0.55 -14.34
CA LEU A 129 4.44 -0.36 -14.65
C LEU A 129 4.14 -1.83 -14.39
N THR A 130 2.92 -2.20 -13.97
CA THR A 130 2.53 -3.60 -13.73
C THR A 130 2.92 -4.55 -14.88
N PRO A 131 2.67 -4.25 -16.18
CA PRO A 131 3.07 -5.15 -17.26
C PRO A 131 4.59 -5.32 -17.36
N LEU A 132 5.33 -4.25 -17.12
CA LEU A 132 6.79 -4.25 -17.17
C LEU A 132 7.39 -5.01 -15.99
N LEU A 133 6.85 -4.78 -14.79
CA LEU A 133 7.25 -5.48 -13.57
C LEU A 133 7.00 -6.99 -13.70
N ALA A 134 5.85 -7.38 -14.23
CA ALA A 134 5.52 -8.78 -14.47
C ALA A 134 6.47 -9.43 -15.49
N LYS A 135 6.83 -8.69 -16.54
CA LYS A 135 7.75 -9.18 -17.59
C LYS A 135 9.19 -9.38 -17.10
N TRP A 136 9.71 -8.45 -16.28
CA TRP A 136 11.12 -8.46 -15.86
C TRP A 136 11.35 -9.26 -14.58
N PHE A 137 10.45 -9.15 -13.61
CA PHE A 137 10.62 -9.71 -12.26
C PHE A 137 9.64 -10.85 -11.95
N GLY A 138 8.77 -11.18 -12.91
CA GLY A 138 7.78 -12.25 -12.75
C GLY A 138 6.46 -11.81 -12.11
N PRO A 139 5.49 -12.74 -12.04
CA PRO A 139 4.10 -12.41 -11.70
C PRO A 139 3.88 -11.91 -10.26
N LEU A 140 4.81 -12.18 -9.35
CA LEU A 140 4.69 -11.73 -7.96
C LEU A 140 5.14 -10.28 -7.75
N ALA A 141 5.95 -9.73 -8.67
CA ALA A 141 6.48 -8.38 -8.54
C ALA A 141 5.40 -7.29 -8.51
N PRO A 142 4.38 -7.28 -9.39
CA PRO A 142 3.29 -6.32 -9.31
C PRO A 142 2.53 -6.38 -7.99
N ILE A 143 2.34 -7.59 -7.44
CA ILE A 143 1.67 -7.78 -6.16
C ILE A 143 2.50 -7.15 -5.03
N SER A 144 3.80 -7.44 -4.97
CA SER A 144 4.69 -6.87 -3.96
C SER A 144 4.81 -5.34 -4.07
N THR A 145 4.81 -4.79 -5.30
CA THR A 145 4.90 -3.35 -5.53
C THR A 145 3.62 -2.64 -5.09
N GLY A 146 2.45 -3.21 -5.39
CA GLY A 146 1.15 -2.64 -5.04
C GLY A 146 0.89 -2.57 -3.53
N GLY A 147 1.48 -3.46 -2.75
CA GLY A 147 1.29 -3.42 -1.28
C GLY A 147 -0.16 -3.56 -0.86
N ALA A 148 -0.66 -2.63 -0.06
CA ALA A 148 -2.04 -2.61 0.43
C ALA A 148 -3.07 -2.46 -0.70
N THR A 149 -2.75 -1.72 -1.77
CA THR A 149 -3.69 -1.46 -2.88
C THR A 149 -3.95 -2.66 -3.78
N THR A 150 -3.26 -3.78 -3.56
CA THR A 150 -3.45 -5.02 -4.34
C THR A 150 -4.79 -5.71 -4.12
N MET A 151 -5.52 -5.33 -3.07
CA MET A 151 -6.86 -5.85 -2.81
C MET A 151 -7.97 -5.04 -3.50
N ASP A 152 -7.68 -3.80 -3.95
CA ASP A 152 -8.66 -2.85 -4.49
C ASP A 152 -8.17 -2.13 -5.77
N THR A 153 -7.49 -0.99 -5.64
CA THR A 153 -7.20 -0.08 -6.76
C THR A 153 -6.27 -0.67 -7.81
N THR A 154 -5.26 -1.42 -7.42
CA THR A 154 -4.32 -2.04 -8.36
C THR A 154 -4.73 -3.45 -8.79
N LEU A 155 -5.73 -4.06 -8.13
CA LEU A 155 -6.19 -5.41 -8.43
C LEU A 155 -6.59 -5.62 -9.91
N PRO A 156 -7.37 -4.71 -10.54
CA PRO A 156 -7.78 -4.90 -11.92
C PRO A 156 -6.61 -5.02 -12.89
N ILE A 157 -5.63 -4.12 -12.81
CA ILE A 157 -4.47 -4.15 -13.71
C ILE A 157 -3.56 -5.36 -13.44
N ILE A 158 -3.39 -5.73 -12.16
CA ILE A 158 -2.65 -6.91 -11.77
C ILE A 158 -3.31 -8.16 -12.35
N THR A 159 -4.63 -8.30 -12.15
CA THR A 159 -5.41 -9.44 -12.65
C THR A 159 -5.37 -9.56 -14.16
N GLN A 160 -5.50 -8.42 -14.86
CA GLN A 160 -5.43 -8.38 -16.32
C GLN A 160 -4.05 -8.79 -16.84
N THR A 161 -2.99 -8.47 -16.12
CA THR A 161 -1.61 -8.70 -16.56
C THR A 161 -1.12 -10.10 -16.24
N ILE A 162 -1.34 -10.58 -15.01
CA ILE A 162 -0.77 -11.85 -14.52
C ILE A 162 -1.78 -12.99 -14.42
N GLY A 163 -3.07 -12.69 -14.64
CA GLY A 163 -4.14 -13.67 -14.72
C GLY A 163 -4.92 -13.87 -13.44
N GLN A 164 -6.15 -14.41 -13.60
CA GLN A 164 -7.15 -14.59 -12.55
C GLN A 164 -6.68 -15.47 -11.38
N ARG A 165 -5.78 -16.41 -11.62
CA ARG A 165 -5.26 -17.33 -10.58
C ARG A 165 -4.55 -16.60 -9.42
N TYR A 166 -4.08 -15.37 -9.64
CA TYR A 166 -3.39 -14.58 -8.62
C TYR A 166 -4.30 -13.63 -7.85
N VAL A 167 -5.58 -13.54 -8.20
CA VAL A 167 -6.55 -12.64 -7.54
C VAL A 167 -6.61 -12.91 -6.04
N ALA A 168 -6.81 -14.17 -5.65
CA ALA A 168 -6.87 -14.55 -4.24
C ALA A 168 -5.60 -14.20 -3.47
N LEU A 169 -4.42 -14.39 -4.10
CA LEU A 169 -3.13 -14.02 -3.52
C LEU A 169 -2.99 -12.50 -3.39
N SER A 170 -3.40 -11.74 -4.41
CA SER A 170 -3.35 -10.28 -4.40
C SER A 170 -4.20 -9.69 -3.29
N ILE A 171 -5.43 -10.19 -3.13
CA ILE A 171 -6.34 -9.75 -2.07
C ILE A 171 -5.78 -10.11 -0.68
N TYR A 172 -5.32 -11.34 -0.49
CA TYR A 172 -4.68 -11.77 0.75
C TYR A 172 -3.48 -10.90 1.08
N HIS A 173 -2.61 -10.65 0.10
CA HIS A 173 -1.43 -9.81 0.25
C HIS A 173 -1.81 -8.38 0.64
N GLY A 174 -2.76 -7.77 -0.08
CA GLY A 174 -3.26 -6.44 0.21
C GLY A 174 -3.83 -6.33 1.62
N PHE A 175 -4.68 -7.28 2.03
CA PHE A 175 -5.27 -7.30 3.37
C PHE A 175 -4.22 -7.41 4.48
N VAL A 176 -3.25 -8.31 4.35
CA VAL A 176 -2.21 -8.50 5.37
C VAL A 176 -1.28 -7.28 5.45
N THR A 177 -0.90 -6.70 4.31
CA THR A 177 -0.07 -5.49 4.28
C THR A 177 -0.83 -4.28 4.81
N ASP A 178 -2.09 -4.09 4.43
CA ASP A 178 -2.96 -3.01 4.92
C ASP A 178 -3.09 -3.06 6.44
N PHE A 179 -3.44 -4.23 6.97
CA PHE A 179 -3.57 -4.43 8.42
C PHE A 179 -2.26 -4.19 9.17
N SER A 180 -1.11 -4.43 8.54
CA SER A 180 0.21 -4.23 9.17
C SER A 180 0.64 -2.76 9.23
N VAL A 181 0.11 -1.88 8.35
CA VAL A 181 0.53 -0.47 8.23
C VAL A 181 0.50 0.29 9.56
N PRO A 182 -0.63 0.35 10.30
CA PRO A 182 -0.69 1.15 11.53
C PRO A 182 0.33 0.68 12.57
N PHE A 183 0.54 -0.63 12.69
CA PHE A 183 1.50 -1.19 13.66
C PHE A 183 2.94 -0.88 13.27
N LEU A 184 3.30 -1.08 12.00
CA LEU A 184 4.67 -0.90 11.54
C LEU A 184 5.06 0.57 11.46
N VAL A 185 4.15 1.44 10.99
CA VAL A 185 4.39 2.89 10.96
C VAL A 185 4.56 3.43 12.38
N THR A 186 3.64 3.08 13.31
CA THR A 186 3.74 3.53 14.69
C THR A 186 5.00 3.02 15.36
N MET A 187 5.36 1.75 15.15
CA MET A 187 6.59 1.16 15.69
C MET A 187 7.83 1.98 15.29
N TRP A 188 7.98 2.31 14.01
CA TRP A 188 9.12 3.10 13.55
C TRP A 188 9.06 4.57 13.94
N CYS A 189 7.87 5.13 14.09
CA CYS A 189 7.70 6.49 14.59
C CYS A 189 8.03 6.65 16.07
N MET A 190 7.95 5.58 16.86
CA MET A 190 8.30 5.60 18.29
C MET A 190 9.78 5.37 18.58
N LEU A 191 10.54 4.86 17.59
CA LEU A 191 11.99 4.65 17.66
C LEU A 191 12.76 5.87 17.13
#